data_cc04dfa0d87d0e02573445f2b3803c50
#
_entry.id   cc04dfa0d87d0e02573445f2b3803c50
#
_cell.length_a   1.000
_cell.length_b   1.000
_cell.length_c   1.000
_cell.angle_alpha   90.00
_cell.angle_beta   90.00
_cell.angle_gamma   90.00
#
_symmetry.space_group_name_H-M   'P 1'
#
loop_
_entity.id
_entity.type
_entity.pdbx_description
1 polymer ?
#
loop_
_entity_poly.entity_id
_entity_poly.type
_entity_poly.pdbx_seq_one_letter_code
_entity_poly.pdbx_strand_id
1 'polypeptide(L)'
;MPTLFERTTDSLTVYRYRFGSFVAKLVPASIAQAIVSRAAPVLAFSLRQRRAIIERHLQRVDPTLTGAALRRASQKSFDSYMRYYVESFQLPQLSRGEVEKSFTMEGLHHITDALDRGKGAIMVIPHLGGWEWAGRWMAENGHNMTVVVEALEPPKLFEWFTKLRSSLGMNVLPLGPAVVPGVLAALKANKVVCLLCDRDLDRGGVAVDFFGEQTTLPAGPATLAFRADSVVIASAVFFTERVNGHHTVIRPPLSLERRGSLREDVQRVTQDIAHELETLIRLAPEQWHMFQPNWPSDPGYETLDK
;
A
#
# COMPACT_ATOMS: atom_id res chain seq x y z
N MET A 1 7.16 -13.62 -28.00
CA MET A 1 5.87 -13.01 -28.39
C MET A 1 4.77 -13.72 -27.61
N PRO A 2 3.87 -13.01 -26.91
CA PRO A 2 2.79 -13.65 -26.17
C PRO A 2 1.88 -14.45 -27.10
N THR A 3 1.45 -15.62 -26.65
CA THR A 3 0.55 -16.51 -27.38
C THR A 3 -0.83 -15.88 -27.55
N LEU A 4 -1.66 -16.39 -28.48
CA LEU A 4 -3.04 -15.89 -28.68
C LEU A 4 -3.87 -16.04 -27.39
N PHE A 5 -3.64 -17.10 -26.62
CA PHE A 5 -4.30 -17.38 -25.34
C PHE A 5 -3.91 -16.38 -24.25
N GLU A 6 -2.63 -16.03 -24.12
CA GLU A 6 -2.17 -14.98 -23.19
C GLU A 6 -2.79 -13.62 -23.54
N ARG A 7 -2.81 -13.24 -24.82
CA ARG A 7 -3.44 -11.97 -25.26
C ARG A 7 -4.94 -11.91 -24.95
N THR A 8 -5.65 -13.02 -25.02
CA THR A 8 -7.10 -13.06 -24.69
C THR A 8 -7.32 -12.98 -23.19
N THR A 9 -6.51 -13.67 -22.39
CA THR A 9 -6.58 -13.61 -20.92
C THR A 9 -6.23 -12.21 -20.41
N ASP A 10 -5.20 -11.58 -20.95
CA ASP A 10 -4.78 -10.21 -20.64
C ASP A 10 -5.88 -9.20 -20.95
N SER A 11 -6.48 -9.32 -22.13
CA SER A 11 -7.60 -8.46 -22.52
C SER A 11 -8.79 -8.63 -21.59
N LEU A 12 -9.13 -9.85 -21.21
CA LEU A 12 -10.24 -10.15 -20.30
C LEU A 12 -10.00 -9.55 -18.91
N THR A 13 -8.76 -9.62 -18.41
CA THR A 13 -8.38 -9.02 -17.12
C THR A 13 -8.59 -7.50 -17.15
N VAL A 14 -8.08 -6.81 -18.16
CA VAL A 14 -8.27 -5.36 -18.32
C VAL A 14 -9.74 -4.99 -18.42
N TYR A 15 -10.54 -5.76 -19.20
CA TYR A 15 -11.98 -5.52 -19.32
C TYR A 15 -12.71 -5.70 -17.99
N ARG A 16 -12.35 -6.70 -17.16
CA ARG A 16 -12.95 -6.90 -15.84
C ARG A 16 -12.72 -5.69 -14.92
N TYR A 17 -11.50 -5.16 -14.88
CA TYR A 17 -11.20 -3.96 -14.09
C TYR A 17 -11.94 -2.72 -14.61
N ARG A 18 -11.95 -2.51 -15.92
CA ARG A 18 -12.68 -1.38 -16.54
C ARG A 18 -14.19 -1.48 -16.33
N PHE A 19 -14.76 -2.66 -16.50
CA PHE A 19 -16.18 -2.90 -16.25
C PHE A 19 -16.50 -2.74 -14.76
N GLY A 20 -15.71 -3.30 -13.86
CA GLY A 20 -15.88 -3.11 -12.41
C GLY A 20 -15.80 -1.63 -12.01
N SER A 21 -14.84 -0.88 -12.57
CA SER A 21 -14.73 0.57 -12.37
C SER A 21 -15.94 1.32 -12.90
N PHE A 22 -16.45 0.95 -14.09
CA PHE A 22 -17.65 1.55 -14.65
C PHE A 22 -18.87 1.32 -13.75
N VAL A 23 -19.10 0.08 -13.32
CA VAL A 23 -20.21 -0.28 -12.42
C VAL A 23 -20.06 0.44 -11.07
N ALA A 24 -18.85 0.43 -10.47
CA ALA A 24 -18.61 1.11 -9.21
C ALA A 24 -18.98 2.61 -9.27
N LYS A 25 -18.72 3.26 -10.39
CA LYS A 25 -19.03 4.69 -10.60
C LYS A 25 -20.52 4.99 -10.74
N LEU A 26 -21.34 4.00 -11.09
CA LEU A 26 -22.80 4.17 -11.23
C LEU A 26 -23.55 3.93 -9.92
N VAL A 27 -22.92 3.24 -8.96
CA VAL A 27 -23.58 2.83 -7.72
C VAL A 27 -23.24 3.81 -6.60
N PRO A 28 -24.24 4.34 -5.85
CA PRO A 28 -23.98 5.14 -4.67
C PRO A 28 -23.06 4.41 -3.68
N ALA A 29 -22.14 5.13 -3.03
CA ALA A 29 -21.10 4.56 -2.17
C ALA A 29 -21.68 3.66 -1.06
N SER A 30 -22.79 4.05 -0.43
CA SER A 30 -23.45 3.27 0.62
C SER A 30 -23.99 1.92 0.11
N ILE A 31 -24.55 1.91 -1.11
CA ILE A 31 -25.04 0.69 -1.75
C ILE A 31 -23.87 -0.19 -2.15
N ALA A 32 -22.83 0.39 -2.74
CA ALA A 32 -21.62 -0.32 -3.12
C ALA A 32 -20.97 -1.00 -1.90
N GLN A 33 -20.84 -0.29 -0.77
CA GLN A 33 -20.34 -0.84 0.48
C GLN A 33 -21.21 -2.00 1.00
N ALA A 34 -22.53 -1.87 0.95
CA ALA A 34 -23.43 -2.94 1.36
C ALA A 34 -23.34 -4.20 0.46
N ILE A 35 -23.08 -4.02 -0.83
CA ILE A 35 -22.83 -5.13 -1.78
C ILE A 35 -21.51 -5.82 -1.44
N VAL A 36 -20.44 -5.03 -1.23
CA VAL A 36 -19.11 -5.53 -0.87
C VAL A 36 -19.17 -6.37 0.41
N SER A 37 -19.78 -5.86 1.47
CA SER A 37 -19.88 -6.57 2.76
C SER A 37 -20.66 -7.89 2.66
N ARG A 38 -21.63 -7.99 1.73
CA ARG A 38 -22.34 -9.25 1.47
C ARG A 38 -21.57 -10.22 0.58
N ALA A 39 -20.76 -9.71 -0.34
CA ALA A 39 -19.96 -10.53 -1.25
C ALA A 39 -18.68 -11.08 -0.61
N ALA A 40 -18.10 -10.37 0.37
CA ALA A 40 -16.83 -10.73 1.00
C ALA A 40 -16.82 -12.16 1.61
N PRO A 41 -17.84 -12.63 2.35
CA PRO A 41 -17.88 -13.99 2.86
C PRO A 41 -17.88 -15.05 1.75
N VAL A 42 -18.56 -14.78 0.62
CA VAL A 42 -18.60 -15.69 -0.55
C VAL A 42 -17.23 -15.78 -1.19
N LEU A 43 -16.54 -14.65 -1.35
CA LEU A 43 -15.18 -14.62 -1.88
C LEU A 43 -14.19 -15.33 -0.95
N ALA A 44 -14.27 -15.07 0.35
CA ALA A 44 -13.43 -15.76 1.35
C ALA A 44 -13.64 -17.28 1.33
N PHE A 45 -14.87 -17.74 1.10
CA PHE A 45 -15.16 -19.16 0.95
C PHE A 45 -14.61 -19.75 -0.35
N SER A 46 -14.72 -19.03 -1.44
CA SER A 46 -14.30 -19.47 -2.79
C SER A 46 -12.78 -19.46 -2.96
N LEU A 47 -12.09 -18.48 -2.40
CA LEU A 47 -10.64 -18.25 -2.55
C LEU A 47 -9.85 -18.88 -1.38
N ARG A 48 -9.97 -20.18 -1.20
CA ARG A 48 -9.42 -20.93 -0.03
C ARG A 48 -7.92 -20.71 0.18
N GLN A 49 -7.13 -20.72 -0.89
CA GLN A 49 -5.67 -20.53 -0.78
C GLN A 49 -5.33 -19.13 -0.26
N ARG A 50 -5.94 -18.10 -0.84
CA ARG A 50 -5.75 -16.70 -0.39
C ARG A 50 -6.22 -16.50 1.04
N ARG A 51 -7.35 -17.11 1.39
CA ARG A 51 -7.85 -17.09 2.77
C ARG A 51 -6.86 -17.72 3.74
N ALA A 52 -6.27 -18.86 3.40
CA ALA A 52 -5.27 -19.51 4.26
C ALA A 52 -4.03 -18.63 4.50
N ILE A 53 -3.56 -17.90 3.48
CA ILE A 53 -2.47 -16.92 3.62
C ILE A 53 -2.89 -15.79 4.55
N ILE A 54 -4.05 -15.18 4.34
CA ILE A 54 -4.56 -14.09 5.20
C ILE A 54 -4.69 -14.57 6.65
N GLU A 55 -5.26 -15.75 6.89
CA GLU A 55 -5.42 -16.30 8.23
C GLU A 55 -4.06 -16.49 8.94
N ARG A 56 -3.02 -16.93 8.22
CA ARG A 56 -1.64 -16.99 8.76
C ARG A 56 -1.10 -15.61 9.10
N HIS A 57 -1.28 -14.63 8.23
CA HIS A 57 -0.82 -13.26 8.47
C HIS A 57 -1.54 -12.63 9.67
N LEU A 58 -2.85 -12.79 9.75
CA LEU A 58 -3.63 -12.34 10.92
C LEU A 58 -3.16 -12.98 12.22
N GLN A 59 -2.82 -14.28 12.22
CA GLN A 59 -2.28 -14.98 13.38
C GLN A 59 -0.85 -14.55 13.74
N ARG A 60 -0.03 -14.09 12.78
CA ARG A 60 1.25 -13.47 13.09
C ARG A 60 1.07 -12.14 13.81
N VAL A 61 0.10 -11.32 13.35
CA VAL A 61 -0.20 -10.03 13.98
C VAL A 61 -0.80 -10.22 15.37
N ASP A 62 -1.74 -11.18 15.52
CA ASP A 62 -2.40 -11.55 16.77
C ASP A 62 -2.52 -13.08 16.90
N PRO A 63 -1.59 -13.72 17.61
CA PRO A 63 -1.60 -15.18 17.83
C PRO A 63 -2.82 -15.70 18.58
N THR A 64 -3.60 -14.83 19.22
CA THR A 64 -4.82 -15.25 19.96
C THR A 64 -6.01 -15.50 19.02
N LEU A 65 -5.94 -15.02 17.78
CA LEU A 65 -6.99 -15.24 16.79
C LEU A 65 -7.08 -16.71 16.36
N THR A 66 -8.18 -17.36 16.74
CA THR A 66 -8.43 -18.77 16.40
C THR A 66 -9.90 -19.01 16.01
N GLY A 67 -10.18 -20.16 15.41
CA GLY A 67 -11.53 -20.66 15.17
C GLY A 67 -12.46 -19.65 14.48
N ALA A 68 -13.57 -19.33 15.11
CA ALA A 68 -14.58 -18.43 14.52
C ALA A 68 -14.12 -16.97 14.48
N ALA A 69 -13.27 -16.53 15.42
CA ALA A 69 -12.72 -15.16 15.43
C ALA A 69 -11.79 -14.95 14.22
N LEU A 70 -10.88 -15.89 13.96
CA LEU A 70 -9.99 -15.86 12.81
C LEU A 70 -10.75 -15.84 11.46
N ARG A 71 -11.79 -16.69 11.35
CA ARG A 71 -12.64 -16.68 10.15
C ARG A 71 -13.35 -15.36 9.94
N ARG A 72 -13.86 -14.71 10.99
CA ARG A 72 -14.47 -13.37 10.88
C ARG A 72 -13.45 -12.32 10.50
N ALA A 73 -12.25 -12.35 11.08
CA ALA A 73 -11.17 -11.43 10.73
C ALA A 73 -10.77 -11.59 9.25
N SER A 74 -10.60 -12.82 8.76
CA SER A 74 -10.27 -13.04 7.34
C SER A 74 -11.40 -12.58 6.40
N GLN A 75 -12.68 -12.76 6.76
CA GLN A 75 -13.80 -12.20 5.99
C GLN A 75 -13.75 -10.66 5.93
N LYS A 76 -13.43 -10.01 7.03
CA LYS A 76 -13.22 -8.55 7.06
C LYS A 76 -12.04 -8.11 6.18
N SER A 77 -10.97 -8.92 6.07
CA SER A 77 -9.87 -8.61 5.14
C SER A 77 -10.33 -8.64 3.68
N PHE A 78 -11.18 -9.59 3.29
CA PHE A 78 -11.78 -9.59 1.96
C PHE A 78 -12.71 -8.39 1.75
N ASP A 79 -13.52 -8.03 2.75
CA ASP A 79 -14.38 -6.83 2.71
C ASP A 79 -13.54 -5.58 2.51
N SER A 80 -12.50 -5.38 3.32
CA SER A 80 -11.57 -4.25 3.22
C SER A 80 -10.90 -4.17 1.84
N TYR A 81 -10.44 -5.29 1.30
CA TYR A 81 -9.80 -5.33 -0.02
C TYR A 81 -10.76 -4.98 -1.17
N MET A 82 -12.00 -5.46 -1.12
CA MET A 82 -13.02 -5.09 -2.08
C MET A 82 -13.41 -3.61 -1.96
N ARG A 83 -13.55 -3.11 -0.73
CA ARG A 83 -13.81 -1.71 -0.43
C ARG A 83 -12.72 -0.81 -1.04
N TYR A 84 -11.46 -1.19 -0.89
CA TYR A 84 -10.34 -0.48 -1.50
C TYR A 84 -10.54 -0.26 -3.01
N TYR A 85 -10.87 -1.31 -3.77
CA TYR A 85 -11.08 -1.17 -5.21
C TYR A 85 -12.30 -0.31 -5.55
N VAL A 86 -13.43 -0.54 -4.89
CA VAL A 86 -14.65 0.21 -5.15
C VAL A 86 -14.44 1.70 -4.89
N GLU A 87 -13.89 2.04 -3.71
CA GLU A 87 -13.66 3.44 -3.36
C GLU A 87 -12.58 4.09 -4.22
N SER A 88 -11.50 3.38 -4.58
CA SER A 88 -10.50 3.88 -5.52
C SER A 88 -11.09 4.18 -6.90
N PHE A 89 -12.06 3.38 -7.37
CA PHE A 89 -12.73 3.62 -8.64
C PHE A 89 -13.72 4.78 -8.60
N GLN A 90 -14.37 5.01 -7.47
CA GLN A 90 -15.28 6.13 -7.24
C GLN A 90 -14.55 7.44 -6.98
N LEU A 91 -13.36 7.37 -6.39
CA LEU A 91 -12.60 8.53 -5.93
C LEU A 91 -12.46 9.66 -6.98
N PRO A 92 -12.20 9.43 -8.28
CA PRO A 92 -12.10 10.50 -9.26
C PRO A 92 -13.38 11.31 -9.50
N GLN A 93 -14.55 10.80 -9.08
CA GLN A 93 -15.84 11.46 -9.27
C GLN A 93 -16.22 12.38 -8.09
N LEU A 94 -15.56 12.20 -6.94
CA LEU A 94 -15.85 12.98 -5.76
C LEU A 94 -15.32 14.41 -5.90
N SER A 95 -16.05 15.36 -5.37
CA SER A 95 -15.56 16.73 -5.24
C SER A 95 -14.48 16.83 -4.17
N ARG A 96 -13.64 17.87 -4.24
CA ARG A 96 -12.66 18.18 -3.20
C ARG A 96 -13.29 18.27 -1.82
N GLY A 97 -14.46 18.92 -1.71
CA GLY A 97 -15.15 19.05 -0.43
C GLY A 97 -15.67 17.74 0.16
N GLU A 98 -16.00 16.74 -0.68
CA GLU A 98 -16.37 15.39 -0.23
C GLU A 98 -15.14 14.64 0.30
N VAL A 99 -14.01 14.74 -0.40
CA VAL A 99 -12.74 14.15 0.06
C VAL A 99 -12.30 14.76 1.39
N GLU A 100 -12.32 16.08 1.52
CA GLU A 100 -11.95 16.79 2.74
C GLU A 100 -12.81 16.40 3.95
N LYS A 101 -14.12 16.34 3.78
CA LYS A 101 -15.06 15.97 4.85
C LYS A 101 -14.95 14.52 5.32
N SER A 102 -14.47 13.63 4.45
CA SER A 102 -14.38 12.20 4.71
C SER A 102 -13.00 11.76 5.21
N PHE A 103 -12.04 12.68 5.24
CA PHE A 103 -10.65 12.41 5.56
C PHE A 103 -10.21 13.11 6.85
N THR A 104 -9.58 12.35 7.75
CA THR A 104 -8.96 12.88 8.97
C THR A 104 -7.53 12.35 9.07
N MET A 105 -6.65 13.08 9.76
CA MET A 105 -5.28 12.63 9.93
C MET A 105 -4.66 13.11 11.23
N GLU A 106 -3.65 12.35 11.67
CA GLU A 106 -2.76 12.68 12.76
C GLU A 106 -1.31 12.77 12.24
N GLY A 107 -0.54 13.70 12.80
CA GLY A 107 0.90 13.80 12.53
C GLY A 107 1.28 14.48 11.21
N LEU A 108 0.39 15.21 10.53
CA LEU A 108 0.71 15.93 9.28
C LEU A 108 1.95 16.83 9.43
N HIS A 109 2.14 17.43 10.62
CA HIS A 109 3.30 18.26 10.90
C HIS A 109 4.65 17.56 10.67
N HIS A 110 4.73 16.25 10.83
CA HIS A 110 5.97 15.50 10.51
C HIS A 110 6.37 15.62 9.04
N ILE A 111 5.38 15.66 8.14
CA ILE A 111 5.62 15.87 6.71
C ILE A 111 5.93 17.35 6.42
N THR A 112 5.13 18.29 6.96
CA THR A 112 5.33 19.72 6.69
C THR A 112 6.67 20.19 7.24
N ASP A 113 7.06 19.77 8.45
CA ASP A 113 8.37 20.09 9.03
C ASP A 113 9.54 19.52 8.21
N ALA A 114 9.35 18.35 7.56
CA ALA A 114 10.35 17.79 6.66
C ALA A 114 10.47 18.61 5.37
N LEU A 115 9.35 19.02 4.79
CA LEU A 115 9.32 19.86 3.59
C LEU A 115 9.88 21.26 3.86
N ASP A 116 9.64 21.83 5.03
CA ASP A 116 10.20 23.13 5.43
C ASP A 116 11.73 23.11 5.51
N ARG A 117 12.34 21.92 5.74
CA ARG A 117 13.80 21.72 5.67
C ARG A 117 14.33 21.66 4.23
N GLY A 118 13.45 21.58 3.23
CA GLY A 118 13.81 21.61 1.80
C GLY A 118 14.45 20.34 1.25
N LYS A 119 14.30 19.19 1.92
CA LYS A 119 14.95 17.91 1.53
C LYS A 119 13.97 16.84 1.09
N GLY A 120 12.69 17.17 0.97
CA GLY A 120 11.62 16.21 0.70
C GLY A 120 11.39 15.23 1.85
N ALA A 121 10.49 14.29 1.65
CA ALA A 121 10.19 13.24 2.61
C ALA A 121 9.90 11.89 1.92
N ILE A 122 10.38 10.80 2.48
CA ILE A 122 10.03 9.44 2.07
C ILE A 122 8.97 8.91 3.04
N MET A 123 7.78 8.66 2.54
CA MET A 123 6.73 7.97 3.26
C MET A 123 6.80 6.47 2.97
N VAL A 124 6.93 5.66 4.01
CA VAL A 124 6.85 4.20 3.95
C VAL A 124 5.50 3.76 4.47
N ILE A 125 4.75 3.03 3.67
CA ILE A 125 3.39 2.61 3.99
C ILE A 125 3.19 1.10 3.77
N PRO A 126 2.34 0.44 4.54
CA PRO A 126 1.89 -0.92 4.25
C PRO A 126 0.77 -0.89 3.19
N HIS A 127 0.52 -2.04 2.55
CA HIS A 127 -0.69 -2.25 1.75
C HIS A 127 -1.92 -2.33 2.66
N LEU A 128 -2.33 -1.21 3.23
CA LEU A 128 -3.39 -1.15 4.25
C LEU A 128 -4.40 -0.05 3.93
N GLY A 129 -5.68 -0.40 3.97
CA GLY A 129 -6.79 0.55 3.82
C GLY A 129 -6.82 1.30 2.49
N GLY A 130 -7.12 2.60 2.52
CA GLY A 130 -7.41 3.40 1.33
C GLY A 130 -6.33 4.43 0.98
N TRP A 131 -5.10 4.03 0.74
CA TRP A 131 -3.97 4.96 0.48
C TRP A 131 -4.16 5.89 -0.74
N GLU A 132 -4.97 5.53 -1.74
CA GLU A 132 -5.29 6.40 -2.87
C GLU A 132 -6.00 7.69 -2.41
N TRP A 133 -6.77 7.59 -1.31
CA TRP A 133 -7.47 8.73 -0.73
C TRP A 133 -6.51 9.76 -0.15
N ALA A 134 -5.54 9.29 0.62
CA ALA A 134 -4.47 10.16 1.14
C ALA A 134 -3.66 10.79 0.00
N GLY A 135 -3.33 10.02 -1.05
CA GLY A 135 -2.63 10.53 -2.21
C GLY A 135 -3.36 11.68 -2.89
N ARG A 136 -4.68 11.54 -3.09
CA ARG A 136 -5.51 12.61 -3.64
C ARG A 136 -5.60 13.81 -2.71
N TRP A 137 -5.86 13.58 -1.41
CA TRP A 137 -5.94 14.66 -0.43
C TRP A 137 -4.65 15.48 -0.38
N MET A 138 -3.50 14.82 -0.36
CA MET A 138 -2.18 15.46 -0.38
C MET A 138 -2.01 16.34 -1.63
N ALA A 139 -2.35 15.83 -2.81
CA ALA A 139 -2.25 16.58 -4.07
C ALA A 139 -3.18 17.80 -4.07
N GLU A 140 -4.42 17.67 -3.61
CA GLU A 140 -5.40 18.76 -3.53
C GLU A 140 -5.00 19.86 -2.52
N ASN A 141 -4.17 19.51 -1.53
CA ASN A 141 -3.65 20.45 -0.53
C ASN A 141 -2.22 20.93 -0.85
N GLY A 142 -1.76 20.76 -2.09
CA GLY A 142 -0.51 21.34 -2.59
C GLY A 142 0.74 20.53 -2.26
N HIS A 143 0.60 19.36 -1.64
CA HIS A 143 1.71 18.45 -1.36
C HIS A 143 1.93 17.51 -2.55
N ASN A 144 2.84 17.90 -3.46
CA ASN A 144 3.16 17.08 -4.63
C ASN A 144 3.71 15.71 -4.21
N MET A 145 2.96 14.66 -4.50
CA MET A 145 3.33 13.29 -4.16
C MET A 145 3.82 12.52 -5.38
N THR A 146 4.93 11.81 -5.22
CA THR A 146 5.42 10.83 -6.17
C THR A 146 5.23 9.42 -5.57
N VAL A 147 4.55 8.53 -6.28
CA VAL A 147 4.30 7.15 -5.84
C VAL A 147 5.08 6.19 -6.71
N VAL A 148 5.80 5.25 -6.08
CA VAL A 148 6.45 4.14 -6.79
C VAL A 148 5.50 2.96 -6.82
N VAL A 149 5.30 2.40 -8.00
CA VAL A 149 4.34 1.32 -8.22
C VAL A 149 4.97 0.15 -8.97
N GLU A 150 4.56 -1.05 -8.60
CA GLU A 150 4.90 -2.26 -9.33
C GLU A 150 4.32 -2.21 -10.75
N ALA A 151 5.09 -2.67 -11.74
CA ALA A 151 4.61 -2.82 -13.10
C ALA A 151 3.65 -4.03 -13.18
N LEU A 152 2.36 -3.73 -13.11
CA LEU A 152 1.31 -4.75 -13.16
C LEU A 152 1.22 -5.38 -14.56
N GLU A 153 1.01 -6.69 -14.59
CA GLU A 153 0.65 -7.39 -15.80
C GLU A 153 -0.88 -7.56 -15.93
N PRO A 154 -1.45 -7.41 -17.12
CA PRO A 154 -0.79 -7.01 -18.39
C PRO A 154 -0.50 -5.49 -18.44
N PRO A 155 0.42 -5.02 -19.31
CA PRO A 155 0.85 -3.61 -19.37
C PRO A 155 -0.30 -2.60 -19.50
N LYS A 156 -1.38 -2.96 -20.20
CA LYS A 156 -2.59 -2.13 -20.31
C LYS A 156 -3.31 -1.91 -18.97
N LEU A 157 -3.19 -2.85 -18.03
CA LEU A 157 -3.71 -2.70 -16.68
C LEU A 157 -2.87 -1.69 -15.90
N PHE A 158 -1.55 -1.81 -16.00
CA PHE A 158 -0.61 -0.85 -15.42
C PHE A 158 -0.86 0.57 -15.94
N GLU A 159 -0.97 0.75 -17.27
CA GLU A 159 -1.30 2.06 -17.87
C GLU A 159 -2.62 2.63 -17.33
N TRP A 160 -3.61 1.77 -17.15
CA TRP A 160 -4.92 2.20 -16.64
C TRP A 160 -4.85 2.68 -15.19
N PHE A 161 -4.16 1.94 -14.30
CA PHE A 161 -3.94 2.38 -12.91
C PHE A 161 -3.05 3.62 -12.82
N THR A 162 -2.03 3.73 -13.68
CA THR A 162 -1.20 4.92 -13.77
C THR A 162 -2.03 6.15 -14.13
N LYS A 163 -2.92 6.04 -15.13
CA LYS A 163 -3.85 7.12 -15.50
C LYS A 163 -4.81 7.47 -14.36
N LEU A 164 -5.32 6.46 -13.63
CA LEU A 164 -6.17 6.70 -12.47
C LEU A 164 -5.43 7.54 -11.42
N ARG A 165 -4.23 7.13 -10.99
CA ARG A 165 -3.44 7.85 -9.98
C ARG A 165 -3.01 9.24 -10.44
N SER A 166 -2.61 9.37 -11.72
CA SER A 166 -2.29 10.67 -12.29
C SER A 166 -3.50 11.62 -12.32
N SER A 167 -4.71 11.10 -12.55
CA SER A 167 -5.94 11.90 -12.50
C SER A 167 -6.28 12.37 -11.07
N LEU A 168 -5.72 11.74 -10.06
CA LEU A 168 -5.83 12.13 -8.64
C LEU A 168 -4.70 13.10 -8.21
N GLY A 169 -3.85 13.54 -9.13
CA GLY A 169 -2.78 14.50 -8.87
C GLY A 169 -1.44 13.87 -8.43
N MET A 170 -1.32 12.54 -8.44
CA MET A 170 -0.08 11.85 -8.10
C MET A 170 0.85 11.72 -9.30
N ASN A 171 2.16 11.87 -9.10
CA ASN A 171 3.19 11.49 -10.06
C ASN A 171 3.53 10.02 -9.88
N VAL A 172 3.42 9.20 -10.92
CA VAL A 172 3.63 7.75 -10.86
C VAL A 172 4.97 7.39 -11.46
N LEU A 173 5.81 6.70 -10.69
CA LEU A 173 7.07 6.12 -11.13
C LEU A 173 6.93 4.57 -11.15
N PRO A 174 7.09 3.92 -12.30
CA PRO A 174 7.11 2.47 -12.35
C PRO A 174 8.37 1.92 -11.69
N LEU A 175 8.24 0.83 -10.94
CA LEU A 175 9.37 0.09 -10.41
C LEU A 175 10.23 -0.41 -11.57
N GLY A 176 11.54 -0.17 -11.50
CA GLY A 176 12.48 -0.52 -12.56
C GLY A 176 13.71 0.39 -12.56
N PRO A 177 14.55 0.35 -13.62
CA PRO A 177 15.84 1.05 -13.67
C PRO A 177 15.75 2.58 -13.46
N ALA A 178 14.61 3.19 -13.82
CA ALA A 178 14.39 4.63 -13.69
C ALA A 178 13.90 5.06 -12.29
N VAL A 179 13.57 4.12 -11.39
CA VAL A 179 12.97 4.47 -10.10
C VAL A 179 13.93 5.24 -9.20
N VAL A 180 15.20 4.81 -9.08
CA VAL A 180 16.18 5.47 -8.21
C VAL A 180 16.45 6.91 -8.66
N PRO A 181 16.81 7.19 -9.94
CA PRO A 181 16.95 8.57 -10.42
C PRO A 181 15.69 9.41 -10.23
N GLY A 182 14.50 8.84 -10.51
CA GLY A 182 13.22 9.53 -10.38
C GLY A 182 12.89 9.93 -8.94
N VAL A 183 13.11 9.02 -7.98
CA VAL A 183 12.93 9.30 -6.55
C VAL A 183 13.89 10.36 -6.06
N LEU A 184 15.19 10.25 -6.39
CA LEU A 184 16.18 11.25 -6.01
C LEU A 184 15.86 12.64 -6.59
N ALA A 185 15.38 12.70 -7.84
CA ALA A 185 14.93 13.95 -8.44
C ALA A 185 13.70 14.54 -7.73
N ALA A 186 12.74 13.70 -7.32
CA ALA A 186 11.57 14.13 -6.56
C ALA A 186 11.96 14.70 -5.18
N LEU A 187 12.83 14.01 -4.45
CA LEU A 187 13.32 14.45 -3.14
C LEU A 187 14.10 15.76 -3.25
N LYS A 188 14.99 15.88 -4.25
CA LYS A 188 15.72 17.13 -4.55
C LYS A 188 14.78 18.30 -4.89
N ALA A 189 13.65 18.01 -5.50
CA ALA A 189 12.58 18.98 -5.77
C ALA A 189 11.65 19.22 -4.56
N ASN A 190 12.07 18.80 -3.37
CA ASN A 190 11.33 18.94 -2.11
C ASN A 190 9.91 18.34 -2.15
N LYS A 191 9.75 17.16 -2.77
CA LYS A 191 8.47 16.46 -2.89
C LYS A 191 8.38 15.32 -1.87
N VAL A 192 7.15 14.87 -1.64
CA VAL A 192 6.86 13.64 -0.91
C VAL A 192 6.97 12.45 -1.86
N VAL A 193 7.74 11.43 -1.47
CA VAL A 193 7.81 10.14 -2.18
C VAL A 193 7.16 9.07 -1.33
N CYS A 194 6.18 8.36 -1.86
CA CYS A 194 5.46 7.30 -1.15
C CYS A 194 5.85 5.93 -1.72
N LEU A 195 6.23 5.02 -0.82
CA LEU A 195 6.71 3.68 -1.11
C LEU A 195 5.91 2.66 -0.28
N LEU A 196 5.33 1.67 -0.95
CA LEU A 196 4.77 0.48 -0.30
C LEU A 196 5.94 -0.44 0.06
N CYS A 197 6.14 -0.74 1.35
CA CYS A 197 7.40 -1.32 1.85
C CYS A 197 7.20 -2.58 2.72
N ASP A 198 5.99 -3.08 2.83
CA ASP A 198 5.63 -4.22 3.69
C ASP A 198 5.87 -5.60 3.03
N ARG A 199 6.40 -5.62 1.81
CA ARG A 199 6.84 -6.83 1.10
C ARG A 199 8.03 -6.55 0.20
N ASP A 200 8.84 -7.58 -0.03
CA ASP A 200 9.98 -7.57 -0.94
C ASP A 200 9.66 -8.42 -2.18
N LEU A 201 9.49 -7.77 -3.33
CA LEU A 201 9.08 -8.43 -4.56
C LEU A 201 10.20 -9.28 -5.17
N ASP A 202 11.43 -8.78 -5.09
CA ASP A 202 12.60 -9.37 -5.74
C ASP A 202 13.42 -10.25 -4.77
N ARG A 203 13.02 -10.33 -3.50
CA ARG A 203 13.75 -11.03 -2.41
C ARG A 203 15.22 -10.65 -2.27
N GLY A 204 15.60 -9.53 -2.87
CA GLY A 204 16.94 -8.95 -2.79
C GLY A 204 17.08 -7.90 -1.68
N GLY A 205 16.07 -7.75 -0.84
CA GLY A 205 16.02 -6.79 0.24
C GLY A 205 16.86 -7.15 1.43
N VAL A 206 16.61 -6.46 2.52
CA VAL A 206 17.30 -6.62 3.80
C VAL A 206 16.54 -7.59 4.68
N ALA A 207 17.23 -8.55 5.28
CA ALA A 207 16.63 -9.46 6.26
C ALA A 207 16.19 -8.68 7.50
N VAL A 208 14.95 -8.87 7.92
CA VAL A 208 14.34 -8.21 9.09
C VAL A 208 13.53 -9.23 9.90
N ASP A 209 13.36 -8.94 11.18
CA ASP A 209 12.33 -9.54 11.99
C ASP A 209 11.03 -8.76 11.75
N PHE A 210 9.99 -9.43 11.27
CA PHE A 210 8.70 -8.82 11.00
C PHE A 210 7.59 -9.71 11.58
N PHE A 211 6.88 -9.21 12.57
CA PHE A 211 5.93 -9.97 13.41
C PHE A 211 6.54 -11.24 14.02
N GLY A 212 7.80 -11.15 14.52
CA GLY A 212 8.46 -12.24 15.20
C GLY A 212 8.97 -13.38 14.31
N GLU A 213 8.98 -13.19 13.00
CA GLU A 213 9.52 -14.16 12.04
C GLU A 213 10.39 -13.44 11.00
N GLN A 214 11.51 -14.06 10.62
CA GLN A 214 12.43 -13.47 9.64
C GLN A 214 11.85 -13.50 8.23
N THR A 215 11.94 -12.35 7.55
CA THR A 215 11.67 -12.17 6.13
C THR A 215 12.60 -11.11 5.54
N THR A 216 12.38 -10.68 4.30
CA THR A 216 13.09 -9.54 3.70
C THR A 216 12.13 -8.39 3.44
N LEU A 217 12.62 -7.16 3.62
CA LEU A 217 11.94 -5.93 3.20
C LEU A 217 12.86 -5.11 2.28
N PRO A 218 12.28 -4.23 1.42
CA PRO A 218 13.06 -3.44 0.48
C PRO A 218 14.08 -2.52 1.17
N ALA A 219 15.33 -2.60 0.78
CA ALA A 219 16.39 -1.69 1.22
C ALA A 219 16.27 -0.26 0.66
N GLY A 220 15.42 -0.10 -0.37
CA GLY A 220 15.27 1.14 -1.14
C GLY A 220 15.00 2.37 -0.29
N PRO A 221 13.99 2.38 0.59
CA PRO A 221 13.64 3.55 1.39
C PRO A 221 14.80 4.07 2.25
N ALA A 222 15.45 3.19 3.00
CA ALA A 222 16.61 3.55 3.83
C ALA A 222 17.81 4.04 2.99
N THR A 223 18.12 3.33 1.90
CA THR A 223 19.21 3.69 0.99
C THR A 223 18.99 5.06 0.34
N LEU A 224 17.77 5.33 -0.12
CA LEU A 224 17.43 6.60 -0.77
C LEU A 224 17.42 7.76 0.21
N ALA A 225 16.96 7.53 1.46
CA ALA A 225 16.99 8.52 2.52
C ALA A 225 18.43 8.97 2.83
N PHE A 226 19.36 8.02 3.01
CA PHE A 226 20.78 8.35 3.24
C PHE A 226 21.42 9.07 2.04
N ARG A 227 21.05 8.73 0.80
CA ARG A 227 21.58 9.39 -0.40
C ARG A 227 21.05 10.79 -0.62
N ALA A 228 19.79 11.03 -0.25
CA ALA A 228 19.14 12.33 -0.44
C ALA A 228 19.22 13.23 0.80
N ASP A 229 19.76 12.75 1.92
CA ASP A 229 19.69 13.42 3.22
C ASP A 229 18.25 13.82 3.58
N SER A 230 17.31 12.91 3.28
CA SER A 230 15.86 13.08 3.46
C SER A 230 15.36 12.28 4.66
N VAL A 231 14.18 12.58 5.17
CA VAL A 231 13.56 11.85 6.28
C VAL A 231 12.79 10.62 5.81
N VAL A 232 12.66 9.61 6.67
CA VAL A 232 11.75 8.47 6.49
C VAL A 232 10.64 8.55 7.52
N ILE A 233 9.39 8.50 7.07
CA ILE A 233 8.18 8.64 7.88
C ILE A 233 7.26 7.47 7.57
N ALA A 234 6.90 6.67 8.58
CA ALA A 234 5.92 5.61 8.42
C ALA A 234 4.49 6.18 8.53
N SER A 235 3.59 5.68 7.70
CA SER A 235 2.19 6.10 7.72
C SER A 235 1.26 4.97 7.25
N ALA A 236 -0.01 5.03 7.67
CA ALA A 236 -1.05 4.15 7.16
C ALA A 236 -2.39 4.89 7.05
N VAL A 237 -3.24 4.43 6.13
CA VAL A 237 -4.56 5.02 5.86
C VAL A 237 -5.63 4.00 6.17
N PHE A 238 -6.38 4.22 7.21
CA PHE A 238 -7.42 3.31 7.69
C PHE A 238 -8.79 3.68 7.13
N PHE A 239 -9.57 2.68 6.77
CA PHE A 239 -11.01 2.86 6.62
C PHE A 239 -11.66 3.08 7.98
N THR A 240 -12.60 4.02 8.04
CA THR A 240 -13.46 4.17 9.21
C THR A 240 -14.84 3.53 8.95
N GLU A 241 -15.70 3.49 9.97
CA GLU A 241 -17.08 2.99 9.82
C GLU A 241 -17.96 3.90 8.95
N ARG A 242 -17.53 5.14 8.71
CA ARG A 242 -18.27 6.08 7.86
C ARG A 242 -18.13 5.66 6.40
N VAL A 243 -19.20 5.86 5.61
CA VAL A 243 -19.14 5.72 4.14
C VAL A 243 -18.08 6.70 3.61
N ASN A 244 -17.17 6.19 2.78
CA ASN A 244 -16.00 6.93 2.27
C ASN A 244 -15.09 7.52 3.36
N GLY A 245 -15.24 7.11 4.61
CA GLY A 245 -14.48 7.66 5.73
C GLY A 245 -13.09 7.05 5.82
N HIS A 246 -12.07 7.93 5.93
CA HIS A 246 -10.67 7.54 6.06
C HIS A 246 -9.99 8.29 7.19
N HIS A 247 -9.04 7.63 7.82
CA HIS A 247 -8.20 8.22 8.86
C HIS A 247 -6.74 7.84 8.60
N THR A 248 -5.85 8.83 8.58
CA THR A 248 -4.42 8.61 8.37
C THR A 248 -3.66 8.84 9.67
N VAL A 249 -2.79 7.91 9.99
CA VAL A 249 -1.80 8.04 11.05
C VAL A 249 -0.43 8.21 10.42
N ILE A 250 0.26 9.31 10.75
CA ILE A 250 1.61 9.64 10.30
C ILE A 250 2.51 9.63 11.53
N ARG A 251 3.49 8.72 11.53
CA ARG A 251 4.41 8.52 12.66
C ARG A 251 5.54 9.56 12.64
N PRO A 252 6.22 9.79 13.77
CA PRO A 252 7.41 10.61 13.79
C PRO A 252 8.49 10.09 12.82
N PRO A 253 9.37 10.97 12.28
CA PRO A 253 10.48 10.56 11.45
C PRO A 253 11.41 9.57 12.15
N LEU A 254 11.87 8.55 11.41
CA LEU A 254 12.85 7.59 11.87
C LEU A 254 14.23 8.23 12.04
N SER A 255 15.03 7.72 12.98
CA SER A 255 16.42 8.15 13.17
C SER A 255 17.31 7.65 12.04
N LEU A 256 17.89 8.57 11.28
CA LEU A 256 18.89 8.32 10.24
C LEU A 256 20.33 8.62 10.72
N GLU A 257 20.56 8.65 12.03
CA GLU A 257 21.89 8.82 12.59
C GLU A 257 22.84 7.73 12.07
N ARG A 258 24.02 8.14 11.60
CA ARG A 258 25.05 7.20 11.14
C ARG A 258 25.73 6.59 12.36
N ARG A 259 25.74 5.25 12.43
CA ARG A 259 26.32 4.48 13.54
C ARG A 259 27.39 3.49 13.10
N GLY A 260 27.47 3.23 11.78
CA GLY A 260 28.40 2.27 11.21
C GLY A 260 28.62 2.47 9.72
N SER A 261 28.89 1.39 9.01
CA SER A 261 28.92 1.38 7.55
C SER A 261 27.52 1.67 6.98
N LEU A 262 27.45 2.13 5.73
CA LEU A 262 26.16 2.36 5.06
C LEU A 262 25.28 1.09 5.06
N ARG A 263 25.90 -0.09 4.90
CA ARG A 263 25.17 -1.37 4.90
C ARG A 263 24.53 -1.66 6.26
N GLU A 264 25.25 -1.45 7.35
CA GLU A 264 24.75 -1.64 8.71
C GLU A 264 23.64 -0.64 9.05
N ASP A 265 23.81 0.62 8.65
CA ASP A 265 22.79 1.65 8.86
C ASP A 265 21.52 1.39 8.04
N VAL A 266 21.65 0.93 6.77
CA VAL A 266 20.51 0.52 5.95
C VAL A 266 19.80 -0.68 6.58
N GLN A 267 20.54 -1.68 7.08
CA GLN A 267 20.00 -2.83 7.81
C GLN A 267 19.15 -2.36 9.01
N ARG A 268 19.72 -1.51 9.85
CA ARG A 268 19.06 -0.99 11.06
C ARG A 268 17.82 -0.19 10.71
N VAL A 269 17.90 0.77 9.79
CA VAL A 269 16.76 1.61 9.41
C VAL A 269 15.66 0.78 8.74
N THR A 270 16.01 -0.26 7.96
CA THR A 270 14.99 -1.16 7.39
C THR A 270 14.30 -1.97 8.50
N GLN A 271 15.00 -2.39 9.54
CA GLN A 271 14.39 -3.00 10.72
C GLN A 271 13.50 -2.02 11.49
N ASP A 272 13.92 -0.76 11.64
CA ASP A 272 13.10 0.28 12.26
C ASP A 272 11.81 0.53 11.44
N ILE A 273 11.89 0.52 10.10
CA ILE A 273 10.72 0.56 9.21
C ILE A 273 9.79 -0.62 9.49
N ALA A 274 10.32 -1.85 9.58
CA ALA A 274 9.51 -3.03 9.89
C ALA A 274 8.70 -2.85 11.20
N HIS A 275 9.33 -2.38 12.27
CA HIS A 275 8.69 -2.13 13.56
C HIS A 275 7.58 -1.07 13.49
N GLU A 276 7.82 0.02 12.73
CA GLU A 276 6.77 1.04 12.53
C GLU A 276 5.61 0.51 11.71
N LEU A 277 5.85 -0.28 10.66
CA LEU A 277 4.81 -0.94 9.89
C LEU A 277 4.00 -1.93 10.75
N GLU A 278 4.67 -2.72 11.62
CA GLU A 278 3.98 -3.58 12.58
C GLU A 278 3.05 -2.78 13.48
N THR A 279 3.55 -1.66 14.02
CA THR A 279 2.77 -0.78 14.90
C THR A 279 1.50 -0.30 14.20
N LEU A 280 1.62 0.13 12.95
CA LEU A 280 0.48 0.60 12.15
C LEU A 280 -0.47 -0.53 11.76
N ILE A 281 0.05 -1.69 11.34
CA ILE A 281 -0.77 -2.85 10.94
C ILE A 281 -1.58 -3.38 12.13
N ARG A 282 -1.01 -3.40 13.36
CA ARG A 282 -1.71 -3.84 14.57
C ARG A 282 -2.95 -3.00 14.92
N LEU A 283 -3.05 -1.76 14.43
CA LEU A 283 -4.24 -0.93 14.67
C LEU A 283 -5.49 -1.44 13.94
N ALA A 284 -5.32 -2.06 12.75
CA ALA A 284 -6.41 -2.65 11.99
C ALA A 284 -5.89 -3.78 11.06
N PRO A 285 -5.52 -4.95 11.63
CA PRO A 285 -4.90 -6.02 10.86
C PRO A 285 -5.78 -6.57 9.74
N GLU A 286 -7.10 -6.51 9.90
CA GLU A 286 -8.05 -6.91 8.85
C GLU A 286 -8.10 -5.94 7.66
N GLN A 287 -7.51 -4.75 7.78
CA GLN A 287 -7.37 -3.82 6.67
C GLN A 287 -6.03 -3.96 5.93
N TRP A 288 -5.17 -4.86 6.36
CA TRP A 288 -3.91 -5.16 5.69
C TRP A 288 -4.12 -6.11 4.51
N HIS A 289 -3.86 -5.61 3.31
CA HIS A 289 -4.15 -6.29 2.05
C HIS A 289 -3.01 -7.21 1.60
N MET A 290 -2.41 -7.94 2.52
CA MET A 290 -1.36 -8.91 2.23
C MET A 290 -1.98 -10.27 1.90
N PHE A 291 -2.29 -10.50 0.62
CA PHE A 291 -2.95 -11.70 0.09
C PHE A 291 -1.94 -12.67 -0.57
N GLN A 292 -0.67 -12.40 -0.44
CA GLN A 292 0.44 -13.16 -1.02
C GLN A 292 1.36 -13.65 0.10
N PRO A 293 2.09 -14.76 -0.11
CA PRO A 293 3.15 -15.18 0.81
C PRO A 293 4.17 -14.07 1.04
N ASN A 294 4.58 -13.85 2.27
CA ASN A 294 5.55 -12.81 2.65
C ASN A 294 6.68 -13.32 3.54
N TRP A 295 6.57 -14.54 4.04
CA TRP A 295 7.59 -15.21 4.86
C TRP A 295 7.99 -16.55 4.26
N PRO A 296 9.25 -16.97 4.45
CA PRO A 296 9.72 -18.28 3.97
C PRO A 296 8.85 -19.45 4.42
N SER A 297 8.19 -19.34 5.58
CA SER A 297 7.28 -20.37 6.10
C SER A 297 5.90 -20.37 5.44
N ASP A 298 5.56 -19.37 4.61
CA ASP A 298 4.26 -19.30 3.95
C ASP A 298 4.17 -20.30 2.77
N PRO A 299 3.04 -20.99 2.63
CA PRO A 299 2.83 -21.84 1.47
C PRO A 299 2.92 -21.05 0.16
N GLY A 300 3.74 -21.52 -0.75
CA GLY A 300 3.95 -20.87 -2.06
C GLY A 300 4.94 -19.73 -2.07
N TYR A 301 5.63 -19.45 -0.97
CA TYR A 301 6.67 -18.41 -0.93
C TYR A 301 7.75 -18.63 -2.00
N GLU A 302 8.25 -19.86 -2.20
CA GLU A 302 9.27 -20.17 -3.20
C GLU A 302 8.78 -20.09 -4.66
N THR A 303 7.47 -20.01 -4.89
CA THR A 303 6.87 -20.00 -6.23
C THR A 303 6.49 -18.61 -6.72
N LEU A 304 6.72 -17.56 -5.93
CA LEU A 304 6.43 -16.18 -6.32
C LEU A 304 7.34 -15.67 -7.46
N ASP A 305 8.44 -16.36 -7.76
CA ASP A 305 9.45 -15.97 -8.75
C ASP A 305 9.18 -16.53 -10.16
N LYS A 306 7.95 -16.97 -10.48
CA LYS A 306 7.65 -17.54 -11.80
C LYS A 306 6.52 -16.83 -12.51
#